data_db46e9560e368837e3bfe8fa8cfd4f18
#
_entry.id   db46e9560e368837e3bfe8fa8cfd4f18
#
_cell.length_a   1.000
_cell.length_b   1.000
_cell.length_c   1.000
_cell.angle_alpha   90.00
_cell.angle_beta   90.00
_cell.angle_gamma   90.00
#
_symmetry.space_group_name_H-M   'P 1'
#
loop_
_entity.id
_entity.type
_entity.pdbx_description
1 polymer ?
#
loop_
_entity_poly.entity_id
_entity_poly.type
_entity_poly.pdbx_seq_one_letter_code
_entity_poly.pdbx_strand_id
1 'polypeptide(L)'
;VVYNMADTFFVGQTGDALQVAAVSLTNPIFILLMAFANMFGMGGSAIISVALGENNHQSVKKISSFISWASLVVGVAFAAVLLCFTVPILHLFGADASTFEFARGYTVYIAFGAPFIIWSAAASFVVRAEGASKEAMIGSMIGTIANIVLDPVFVSGLGQGAAGAAIATTIGNMLAALYYLWYFLIKSRRFSLALKDALCGTHIAVRVCSAGFPTAIFSALMCVSTIVLNLILVTYGNAPVAAIGIVFKANMFITFLQMGLANGVQPIFGYSYGAGDIKRFTDTERFTKLCCFVVGLAATALYFFLRKPIIGLFVDDSGIITY
;
A
#
# COMPACT_ATOMS: atom_id res chain seq x y z
N VAL A 1 0.57 3.33 4.94
CA VAL A 1 1.54 3.10 6.01
C VAL A 1 1.25 3.97 7.20
N VAL A 2 1.15 5.30 7.04
CA VAL A 2 0.88 6.23 8.16
C VAL A 2 -0.41 5.83 8.89
N TYR A 3 -1.47 5.52 8.18
CA TYR A 3 -2.73 5.11 8.82
C TYR A 3 -2.62 3.74 9.52
N ASN A 4 -1.90 2.74 8.98
CA ASN A 4 -1.69 1.48 9.70
C ASN A 4 -0.94 1.67 11.03
N MET A 5 -0.02 2.65 11.07
CA MET A 5 0.65 3.02 12.32
C MET A 5 -0.33 3.73 13.26
N ALA A 6 -1.21 4.59 12.74
CA ALA A 6 -2.26 5.25 13.50
C ALA A 6 -3.26 4.24 14.06
N ASP A 7 -3.76 3.31 13.24
CA ASP A 7 -4.65 2.22 13.67
C ASP A 7 -4.05 1.46 14.85
N THR A 8 -2.78 1.00 14.70
CA THR A 8 -2.10 0.25 15.76
C THR A 8 -1.88 1.09 17.03
N PHE A 9 -1.59 2.39 16.87
CA PHE A 9 -1.41 3.31 17.98
C PHE A 9 -2.71 3.52 18.75
N PHE A 10 -3.82 3.82 18.06
CA PHE A 10 -5.10 4.05 18.72
C PHE A 10 -5.69 2.78 19.32
N VAL A 11 -5.55 1.63 18.65
CA VAL A 11 -5.93 0.34 19.22
C VAL A 11 -5.05 0.02 20.43
N GLY A 12 -3.75 0.34 20.41
CA GLY A 12 -2.86 0.20 21.56
C GLY A 12 -3.26 1.06 22.77
N GLN A 13 -3.85 2.24 22.53
CA GLN A 13 -4.36 3.10 23.61
C GLN A 13 -5.58 2.53 24.34
N THR A 14 -6.28 1.55 23.78
CA THR A 14 -7.38 0.87 24.49
C THR A 14 -6.91 0.10 25.73
N GLY A 15 -5.60 -0.15 25.84
CA GLY A 15 -5.01 -0.93 26.95
C GLY A 15 -5.25 -2.44 26.85
N ASP A 16 -5.92 -2.91 25.81
CA ASP A 16 -6.23 -4.32 25.58
C ASP A 16 -5.25 -4.94 24.56
N ALA A 17 -4.28 -5.70 25.08
CA ALA A 17 -3.27 -6.37 24.28
C ALA A 17 -3.86 -7.38 23.26
N LEU A 18 -5.05 -7.95 23.55
CA LEU A 18 -5.71 -8.92 22.65
C LEU A 18 -6.20 -8.24 21.38
N GLN A 19 -6.65 -6.99 21.45
CA GLN A 19 -7.06 -6.23 20.28
C GLN A 19 -5.87 -5.87 19.38
N VAL A 20 -4.74 -5.49 19.97
CA VAL A 20 -3.50 -5.22 19.22
C VAL A 20 -3.00 -6.50 18.54
N ALA A 21 -3.05 -7.63 19.25
CA ALA A 21 -2.71 -8.93 18.69
C ALA A 21 -3.64 -9.30 17.52
N ALA A 22 -4.95 -9.08 17.66
CA ALA A 22 -5.93 -9.34 16.62
C ALA A 22 -5.66 -8.52 15.33
N VAL A 23 -5.37 -7.22 15.45
CA VAL A 23 -5.00 -6.37 14.29
C VAL A 23 -3.71 -6.88 13.64
N SER A 24 -2.73 -7.30 14.44
CA SER A 24 -1.47 -7.84 13.93
C SER A 24 -1.66 -9.16 13.18
N LEU A 25 -2.52 -10.06 13.68
CA LEU A 25 -2.87 -11.33 13.02
C LEU A 25 -3.56 -11.13 11.65
N THR A 26 -4.27 -10.02 11.48
CA THR A 26 -4.98 -9.72 10.21
C THR A 26 -4.12 -8.96 9.19
N ASN A 27 -2.90 -8.57 9.55
CA ASN A 27 -1.97 -7.85 8.68
C ASN A 27 -1.70 -8.54 7.32
N PRO A 28 -1.59 -9.89 7.23
CA PRO A 28 -1.45 -10.58 5.95
C PRO A 28 -2.60 -10.32 4.98
N ILE A 29 -3.84 -10.15 5.49
CA ILE A 29 -4.99 -9.79 4.65
C ILE A 29 -4.75 -8.46 3.96
N PHE A 30 -4.28 -7.46 4.71
CA PHE A 30 -4.00 -6.13 4.19
C PHE A 30 -2.84 -6.14 3.18
N ILE A 31 -1.80 -6.93 3.41
CA ILE A 31 -0.68 -7.10 2.47
C ILE A 31 -1.19 -7.68 1.15
N LEU A 32 -2.08 -8.67 1.18
CA LEU A 32 -2.69 -9.25 -0.03
C LEU A 32 -3.55 -8.23 -0.78
N LEU A 33 -4.37 -7.43 -0.08
CA LEU A 33 -5.15 -6.35 -0.69
C LEU A 33 -4.23 -5.35 -1.42
N MET A 34 -3.14 -4.93 -0.78
CA MET A 34 -2.15 -4.03 -1.37
C MET A 34 -1.39 -4.67 -2.53
N ALA A 35 -1.12 -5.98 -2.50
CA ALA A 35 -0.47 -6.68 -3.60
C ALA A 35 -1.33 -6.63 -4.88
N PHE A 36 -2.64 -6.87 -4.78
CA PHE A 36 -3.56 -6.72 -5.91
C PHE A 36 -3.68 -5.27 -6.38
N ALA A 37 -3.79 -4.33 -5.44
CA ALA A 37 -3.85 -2.90 -5.76
C ALA A 37 -2.60 -2.44 -6.51
N ASN A 38 -1.42 -2.85 -6.06
CA ASN A 38 -0.15 -2.53 -6.71
C ASN A 38 -0.01 -3.24 -8.07
N MET A 39 -0.47 -4.48 -8.20
CA MET A 39 -0.45 -5.20 -9.47
C MET A 39 -1.20 -4.43 -10.56
N PHE A 40 -2.44 -4.03 -10.29
CA PHE A 40 -3.24 -3.26 -11.24
C PHE A 40 -2.75 -1.81 -11.37
N GLY A 41 -2.44 -1.18 -10.24
CA GLY A 41 -2.04 0.23 -10.19
C GLY A 41 -0.69 0.49 -10.86
N MET A 42 0.36 -0.17 -10.43
CA MET A 42 1.71 0.03 -10.99
C MET A 42 1.84 -0.52 -12.39
N GLY A 43 1.31 -1.74 -12.64
CA GLY A 43 1.32 -2.33 -13.98
C GLY A 43 0.54 -1.48 -14.97
N GLY A 44 -0.64 -1.02 -14.59
CA GLY A 44 -1.47 -0.16 -15.41
C GLY A 44 -0.88 1.23 -15.64
N SER A 45 -0.33 1.85 -14.58
CA SER A 45 0.33 3.16 -14.65
C SER A 45 1.50 3.15 -15.64
N ALA A 46 2.31 2.10 -15.64
CA ALA A 46 3.42 1.96 -16.58
C ALA A 46 2.93 1.96 -18.03
N ILE A 47 1.92 1.13 -18.35
CA ILE A 47 1.39 1.01 -19.72
C ILE A 47 0.63 2.26 -20.14
N ILE A 48 -0.14 2.89 -19.24
CA ILE A 48 -0.81 4.17 -19.51
C ILE A 48 0.20 5.25 -19.86
N SER A 49 1.30 5.34 -19.12
CA SER A 49 2.33 6.35 -19.37
C SER A 49 3.00 6.16 -20.73
N VAL A 50 3.26 4.92 -21.15
CA VAL A 50 3.77 4.60 -22.50
C VAL A 50 2.75 4.99 -23.57
N ALA A 51 1.48 4.59 -23.40
CA ALA A 51 0.42 4.91 -24.36
C ALA A 51 0.18 6.43 -24.51
N LEU A 52 0.37 7.19 -23.41
CA LEU A 52 0.33 8.66 -23.44
C LEU A 52 1.51 9.24 -24.24
N GLY A 53 2.71 8.66 -24.10
CA GLY A 53 3.88 9.04 -24.90
C GLY A 53 3.70 8.77 -26.38
N GLU A 54 3.05 7.66 -26.73
CA GLU A 54 2.67 7.28 -28.11
C GLU A 54 1.50 8.10 -28.66
N ASN A 55 0.91 9.04 -27.90
CA ASN A 55 -0.33 9.75 -28.22
C ASN A 55 -1.54 8.83 -28.49
N ASN A 56 -1.52 7.60 -27.98
CA ASN A 56 -2.58 6.60 -28.17
C ASN A 56 -3.68 6.73 -27.12
N HIS A 57 -4.49 7.77 -27.22
CA HIS A 57 -5.57 8.05 -26.27
C HIS A 57 -6.63 6.96 -26.20
N GLN A 58 -6.83 6.19 -27.28
CA GLN A 58 -7.77 5.06 -27.26
C GLN A 58 -7.29 3.93 -26.35
N SER A 59 -6.00 3.60 -26.41
CA SER A 59 -5.40 2.63 -25.48
C SER A 59 -5.47 3.11 -24.04
N VAL A 60 -5.24 4.39 -23.78
CA VAL A 60 -5.35 4.97 -22.41
C VAL A 60 -6.76 4.76 -21.85
N LYS A 61 -7.82 5.04 -22.63
CA LYS A 61 -9.21 4.82 -22.21
C LYS A 61 -9.49 3.35 -21.89
N LYS A 62 -9.04 2.46 -22.73
CA LYS A 62 -9.23 1.02 -22.55
C LYS A 62 -8.51 0.50 -21.31
N ILE A 63 -7.25 0.89 -21.14
CA ILE A 63 -6.43 0.45 -20.00
C ILE A 63 -6.99 0.99 -18.68
N SER A 64 -7.36 2.29 -18.62
CA SER A 64 -7.92 2.89 -17.42
C SER A 64 -9.26 2.27 -17.02
N SER A 65 -10.11 1.97 -18.00
CA SER A 65 -11.37 1.27 -17.76
C SER A 65 -11.13 -0.15 -17.27
N PHE A 66 -10.23 -0.91 -17.91
CA PHE A 66 -9.87 -2.25 -17.48
C PHE A 66 -9.37 -2.26 -16.02
N ILE A 67 -8.43 -1.37 -15.65
CA ILE A 67 -7.89 -1.29 -14.29
C ILE A 67 -9.01 -1.01 -13.30
N SER A 68 -9.89 -0.06 -13.61
CA SER A 68 -10.99 0.32 -12.73
C SER A 68 -11.95 -0.83 -12.48
N TRP A 69 -12.37 -1.55 -13.51
CA TRP A 69 -13.27 -2.68 -13.36
C TRP A 69 -12.59 -3.92 -12.78
N ALA A 70 -11.37 -4.24 -13.22
CA ALA A 70 -10.62 -5.38 -12.71
C ALA A 70 -10.32 -5.24 -11.22
N SER A 71 -9.87 -4.06 -10.76
CA SER A 71 -9.61 -3.80 -9.35
C SER A 71 -10.88 -3.87 -8.50
N LEU A 72 -12.02 -3.38 -9.02
CA LEU A 72 -13.31 -3.48 -8.34
C LEU A 72 -13.78 -4.94 -8.24
N VAL A 73 -13.75 -5.69 -9.35
CA VAL A 73 -14.16 -7.10 -9.39
C VAL A 73 -13.29 -7.96 -8.47
N VAL A 74 -11.96 -7.77 -8.50
CA VAL A 74 -11.06 -8.48 -7.59
C VAL A 74 -11.31 -8.08 -6.15
N GLY A 75 -11.58 -6.81 -5.87
CA GLY A 75 -11.94 -6.34 -4.54
C GLY A 75 -13.22 -6.99 -4.00
N VAL A 76 -14.27 -7.07 -4.83
CA VAL A 76 -15.53 -7.75 -4.47
C VAL A 76 -15.32 -9.26 -4.30
N ALA A 77 -14.56 -9.90 -5.20
CA ALA A 77 -14.24 -11.32 -5.08
C ALA A 77 -13.45 -11.61 -3.80
N PHE A 78 -12.46 -10.76 -3.48
CA PHE A 78 -11.68 -10.88 -2.26
C PHE A 78 -12.55 -10.68 -1.01
N ALA A 79 -13.46 -9.70 -1.01
CA ALA A 79 -14.45 -9.49 0.04
C ALA A 79 -15.32 -10.73 0.24
N ALA A 80 -15.84 -11.30 -0.84
CA ALA A 80 -16.65 -12.52 -0.78
C ALA A 80 -15.87 -13.70 -0.18
N VAL A 81 -14.62 -13.91 -0.60
CA VAL A 81 -13.74 -14.95 -0.04
C VAL A 81 -13.50 -14.72 1.45
N LEU A 82 -13.18 -13.48 1.85
CA LEU A 82 -12.97 -13.16 3.27
C LEU A 82 -14.22 -13.41 4.11
N LEU A 83 -15.40 -13.01 3.63
CA LEU A 83 -16.66 -13.18 4.36
C LEU A 83 -17.08 -14.64 4.44
N CYS A 84 -16.95 -15.41 3.33
CA CYS A 84 -17.31 -16.83 3.31
C CYS A 84 -16.34 -17.71 4.13
N PHE A 85 -15.07 -17.35 4.15
CA PHE A 85 -14.01 -18.13 4.77
C PHE A 85 -13.33 -17.43 5.95
N THR A 86 -14.02 -16.51 6.62
CA THR A 86 -13.45 -15.75 7.76
C THR A 86 -12.89 -16.70 8.83
N VAL A 87 -13.65 -17.72 9.23
CA VAL A 87 -13.26 -18.65 10.30
C VAL A 87 -11.99 -19.44 9.94
N PRO A 88 -11.92 -20.17 8.80
CA PRO A 88 -10.73 -20.93 8.45
C PRO A 88 -9.51 -20.02 8.19
N ILE A 89 -9.69 -18.82 7.64
CA ILE A 89 -8.60 -17.87 7.40
C ILE A 89 -8.00 -17.39 8.72
N LEU A 90 -8.82 -17.00 9.70
CA LEU A 90 -8.35 -16.55 11.00
C LEU A 90 -7.64 -17.65 11.78
N HIS A 91 -8.13 -18.88 11.74
CA HIS A 91 -7.43 -20.01 12.34
C HIS A 91 -6.08 -20.30 11.66
N LEU A 92 -6.02 -20.19 10.32
CA LEU A 92 -4.76 -20.32 9.58
C LEU A 92 -3.73 -19.27 10.00
N PHE A 93 -4.16 -18.06 10.36
CA PHE A 93 -3.29 -16.98 10.84
C PHE A 93 -2.98 -17.08 12.34
N GLY A 94 -3.51 -18.10 13.03
CA GLY A 94 -3.18 -18.36 14.43
C GLY A 94 -4.09 -17.63 15.43
N ALA A 95 -5.31 -17.23 15.02
CA ALA A 95 -6.27 -16.68 15.95
C ALA A 95 -6.73 -17.78 16.94
N ASP A 96 -6.58 -17.51 18.22
CA ASP A 96 -7.05 -18.34 19.32
C ASP A 96 -8.42 -17.86 19.83
N ALA A 97 -9.01 -18.58 20.79
CA ALA A 97 -10.33 -18.24 21.34
C ALA A 97 -10.41 -16.83 21.94
N SER A 98 -9.28 -16.28 22.40
CA SER A 98 -9.22 -14.95 23.04
C SER A 98 -9.13 -13.82 22.03
N THR A 99 -8.47 -14.02 20.91
CA THR A 99 -8.26 -12.99 19.86
C THR A 99 -9.26 -13.10 18.70
N PHE A 100 -9.97 -14.24 18.59
CA PHE A 100 -10.81 -14.58 17.45
C PHE A 100 -11.93 -13.54 17.20
N GLU A 101 -12.69 -13.16 18.23
CA GLU A 101 -13.81 -12.24 18.05
C GLU A 101 -13.33 -10.83 17.61
N PHE A 102 -12.23 -10.35 18.15
CA PHE A 102 -11.63 -9.08 17.73
C PHE A 102 -11.10 -9.14 16.31
N ALA A 103 -10.40 -10.22 15.94
CA ALA A 103 -9.87 -10.42 14.60
C ALA A 103 -11.01 -10.60 13.57
N ARG A 104 -12.10 -11.28 13.95
CA ARG A 104 -13.30 -11.43 13.12
C ARG A 104 -13.95 -10.08 12.86
N GLY A 105 -14.19 -9.28 13.91
CA GLY A 105 -14.74 -7.95 13.78
C GLY A 105 -13.92 -7.08 12.82
N TYR A 106 -12.61 -7.04 13.01
CA TYR A 106 -11.70 -6.32 12.12
C TYR A 106 -11.79 -6.81 10.67
N THR A 107 -11.69 -8.14 10.46
CA THR A 107 -11.69 -8.75 9.13
C THR A 107 -12.97 -8.50 8.36
N VAL A 108 -14.13 -8.54 9.01
CA VAL A 108 -15.43 -8.30 8.37
C VAL A 108 -15.50 -6.87 7.82
N TYR A 109 -15.10 -5.86 8.59
CA TYR A 109 -15.13 -4.48 8.11
C TYR A 109 -14.08 -4.20 7.04
N ILE A 110 -12.88 -4.81 7.13
CA ILE A 110 -11.88 -4.74 6.04
C ILE A 110 -12.40 -5.44 4.77
N ALA A 111 -13.15 -6.53 4.90
CA ALA A 111 -13.76 -7.19 3.74
C ALA A 111 -14.74 -6.27 3.01
N PHE A 112 -15.61 -5.56 3.74
CA PHE A 112 -16.48 -4.54 3.13
C PHE A 112 -15.69 -3.39 2.52
N GLY A 113 -14.53 -3.05 3.09
CA GLY A 113 -13.60 -2.03 2.57
C GLY A 113 -12.79 -2.48 1.35
N ALA A 114 -12.60 -3.78 1.14
CA ALA A 114 -11.68 -4.33 0.15
C ALA A 114 -11.87 -3.79 -1.28
N PRO A 115 -13.09 -3.65 -1.82
CA PRO A 115 -13.29 -3.05 -3.14
C PRO A 115 -12.78 -1.61 -3.22
N PHE A 116 -13.02 -0.82 -2.18
CA PHE A 116 -12.60 0.58 -2.13
C PHE A 116 -11.09 0.70 -1.90
N ILE A 117 -10.51 -0.16 -1.07
CA ILE A 117 -9.06 -0.20 -0.78
C ILE A 117 -8.28 -0.50 -2.06
N ILE A 118 -8.64 -1.59 -2.78
CA ILE A 118 -7.95 -1.98 -4.00
C ILE A 118 -8.15 -0.92 -5.08
N TRP A 119 -9.40 -0.45 -5.27
CA TRP A 119 -9.73 0.50 -6.31
C TRP A 119 -9.08 1.87 -6.08
N SER A 120 -9.15 2.44 -4.87
CA SER A 120 -8.56 3.75 -4.57
C SER A 120 -7.05 3.75 -4.71
N ALA A 121 -6.38 2.70 -4.26
CA ALA A 121 -4.94 2.56 -4.40
C ALA A 121 -4.54 2.42 -5.88
N ALA A 122 -5.22 1.58 -6.67
CA ALA A 122 -4.99 1.46 -8.11
C ALA A 122 -5.25 2.78 -8.85
N ALA A 123 -6.36 3.47 -8.53
CA ALA A 123 -6.72 4.77 -9.11
C ALA A 123 -5.66 5.85 -8.84
N SER A 124 -5.05 5.86 -7.65
CA SER A 124 -3.94 6.77 -7.31
C SER A 124 -2.78 6.66 -8.29
N PHE A 125 -2.39 5.44 -8.67
CA PHE A 125 -1.34 5.21 -9.66
C PHE A 125 -1.76 5.66 -11.07
N VAL A 126 -3.01 5.37 -11.46
CA VAL A 126 -3.56 5.76 -12.76
C VAL A 126 -3.61 7.29 -12.91
N VAL A 127 -4.09 8.01 -11.90
CA VAL A 127 -4.13 9.48 -11.88
C VAL A 127 -2.71 10.06 -11.98
N ARG A 128 -1.74 9.45 -11.29
CA ARG A 128 -0.34 9.86 -11.38
C ARG A 128 0.24 9.63 -12.76
N ALA A 129 -0.15 8.55 -13.46
CA ALA A 129 0.28 8.25 -14.82
C ALA A 129 -0.13 9.31 -15.84
N GLU A 130 -1.25 10.01 -15.62
CA GLU A 130 -1.68 11.17 -16.44
C GLU A 130 -0.82 12.42 -16.22
N GLY A 131 0.08 12.40 -15.24
CA GLY A 131 0.87 13.55 -14.81
C GLY A 131 0.22 14.35 -13.67
N ALA A 132 -0.96 13.95 -13.18
CA ALA A 132 -1.72 14.62 -12.14
C ALA A 132 -1.28 14.18 -10.73
N SER A 133 0.03 14.24 -10.43
CA SER A 133 0.60 13.80 -9.15
C SER A 133 0.02 14.54 -7.95
N LYS A 134 -0.33 15.83 -8.12
CA LYS A 134 -0.99 16.63 -7.08
C LYS A 134 -2.36 16.04 -6.70
N GLU A 135 -3.16 15.67 -7.68
CA GLU A 135 -4.50 15.09 -7.45
C GLU A 135 -4.38 13.68 -6.85
N ALA A 136 -3.42 12.89 -7.31
CA ALA A 136 -3.14 11.59 -6.69
C ALA A 136 -2.75 11.74 -5.21
N MET A 137 -1.96 12.76 -4.87
CA MET A 137 -1.61 13.09 -3.49
C MET A 137 -2.83 13.53 -2.68
N ILE A 138 -3.65 14.45 -3.21
CA ILE A 138 -4.85 14.95 -2.53
C ILE A 138 -5.82 13.80 -2.19
N GLY A 139 -6.11 12.92 -3.15
CA GLY A 139 -6.99 11.77 -2.91
C GLY A 139 -6.45 10.84 -1.81
N SER A 140 -5.14 10.54 -1.84
CA SER A 140 -4.50 9.74 -0.79
C SER A 140 -4.51 10.44 0.57
N MET A 141 -4.32 11.76 0.61
CA MET A 141 -4.38 12.55 1.85
C MET A 141 -5.80 12.60 2.43
N ILE A 142 -6.83 12.77 1.61
CA ILE A 142 -8.22 12.72 2.06
C ILE A 142 -8.50 11.41 2.80
N GLY A 143 -8.12 10.27 2.20
CA GLY A 143 -8.30 8.97 2.84
C GLY A 143 -7.53 8.82 4.14
N THR A 144 -6.25 9.23 4.14
CA THR A 144 -5.39 9.12 5.33
C THR A 144 -5.84 10.03 6.46
N ILE A 145 -6.18 11.28 6.17
CA ILE A 145 -6.65 12.25 7.18
C ILE A 145 -8.00 11.78 7.75
N ALA A 146 -8.92 11.34 6.89
CA ALA A 146 -10.19 10.82 7.33
C ALA A 146 -10.03 9.62 8.27
N ASN A 147 -9.16 8.67 7.94
CA ASN A 147 -8.85 7.53 8.81
C ASN A 147 -8.31 8.00 10.17
N ILE A 148 -7.25 8.84 10.21
CA ILE A 148 -6.64 9.33 11.45
C ILE A 148 -7.64 10.10 12.33
N VAL A 149 -8.56 10.85 11.73
CA VAL A 149 -9.58 11.60 12.48
C VAL A 149 -10.69 10.67 12.99
N LEU A 150 -11.04 9.63 12.23
CA LEU A 150 -12.10 8.70 12.59
C LEU A 150 -11.63 7.61 13.57
N ASP A 151 -10.34 7.26 13.59
CA ASP A 151 -9.80 6.28 14.53
C ASP A 151 -10.15 6.58 15.98
N PRO A 152 -9.82 7.74 16.57
CA PRO A 152 -10.18 8.01 17.96
C PRO A 152 -11.69 8.00 18.21
N VAL A 153 -12.50 8.34 17.20
CA VAL A 153 -13.96 8.35 17.33
C VAL A 153 -14.50 6.92 17.41
N PHE A 154 -14.09 6.04 16.50
CA PHE A 154 -14.59 4.66 16.45
C PHE A 154 -13.89 3.75 17.47
N VAL A 155 -12.58 3.88 17.63
CA VAL A 155 -11.80 3.02 18.53
C VAL A 155 -12.11 3.34 19.99
N SER A 156 -11.92 4.60 20.39
CA SER A 156 -12.04 5.03 21.78
C SER A 156 -13.41 5.62 22.11
N GLY A 157 -13.94 6.50 21.25
CA GLY A 157 -15.19 7.21 21.49
C GLY A 157 -16.41 6.30 21.50
N LEU A 158 -16.52 5.38 20.54
CA LEU A 158 -17.59 4.39 20.45
C LEU A 158 -17.23 3.03 21.09
N GLY A 159 -15.99 2.87 21.58
CA GLY A 159 -15.53 1.66 22.25
C GLY A 159 -15.46 0.43 21.34
N GLN A 160 -15.36 0.61 20.00
CA GLN A 160 -15.36 -0.52 19.06
C GLN A 160 -13.98 -1.15 18.90
N GLY A 161 -12.92 -0.56 19.48
CA GLY A 161 -11.57 -1.13 19.49
C GLY A 161 -11.06 -1.46 18.08
N ALA A 162 -10.56 -2.67 17.89
CA ALA A 162 -10.03 -3.14 16.61
C ALA A 162 -11.03 -3.01 15.44
N ALA A 163 -12.30 -3.35 15.67
CA ALA A 163 -13.35 -3.20 14.65
C ALA A 163 -13.54 -1.72 14.25
N GLY A 164 -13.43 -0.80 15.20
CA GLY A 164 -13.49 0.65 14.96
C GLY A 164 -12.39 1.13 14.03
N ALA A 165 -11.15 0.67 14.21
CA ALA A 165 -10.03 0.97 13.31
C ALA A 165 -10.31 0.47 11.87
N ALA A 166 -10.86 -0.73 11.72
CA ALA A 166 -11.23 -1.26 10.40
C ALA A 166 -12.33 -0.42 9.72
N ILE A 167 -13.32 0.07 10.50
CA ILE A 167 -14.36 0.98 9.99
C ILE A 167 -13.74 2.30 9.52
N ALA A 168 -12.88 2.92 10.32
CA ALA A 168 -12.20 4.15 9.97
C ALA A 168 -11.36 4.00 8.69
N THR A 169 -10.61 2.89 8.58
CA THR A 169 -9.84 2.54 7.38
C THR A 169 -10.74 2.36 6.15
N THR A 170 -11.87 1.70 6.30
CA THR A 170 -12.85 1.50 5.22
C THR A 170 -13.44 2.83 4.75
N ILE A 171 -13.89 3.68 5.67
CA ILE A 171 -14.44 5.00 5.35
C ILE A 171 -13.38 5.89 4.71
N GLY A 172 -12.15 5.90 5.22
CA GLY A 172 -11.05 6.65 4.63
C GLY A 172 -10.80 6.27 3.18
N ASN A 173 -10.70 4.96 2.89
CA ASN A 173 -10.52 4.48 1.51
C ASN A 173 -11.74 4.74 0.62
N MET A 174 -12.96 4.70 1.18
CA MET A 174 -14.17 5.06 0.45
C MET A 174 -14.18 6.54 0.05
N LEU A 175 -13.77 7.45 0.93
CA LEU A 175 -13.64 8.87 0.61
C LEU A 175 -12.55 9.12 -0.43
N ALA A 176 -11.40 8.45 -0.35
CA ALA A 176 -10.38 8.49 -1.39
C ALA A 176 -10.91 7.99 -2.73
N ALA A 177 -11.66 6.88 -2.73
CA ALA A 177 -12.30 6.32 -3.92
C ALA A 177 -13.29 7.31 -4.53
N LEU A 178 -14.15 7.94 -3.74
CA LEU A 178 -15.09 8.97 -4.21
C LEU A 178 -14.37 10.17 -4.84
N TYR A 179 -13.26 10.61 -4.26
CA TYR A 179 -12.44 11.68 -4.83
C TYR A 179 -11.85 11.29 -6.19
N TYR A 180 -11.28 10.08 -6.32
CA TYR A 180 -10.74 9.60 -7.60
C TYR A 180 -11.84 9.36 -8.63
N LEU A 181 -13.01 8.90 -8.21
CA LEU A 181 -14.17 8.77 -9.09
C LEU A 181 -14.60 10.13 -9.64
N TRP A 182 -14.68 11.15 -8.77
CA TRP A 182 -14.93 12.52 -9.19
C TRP A 182 -13.87 13.01 -10.19
N TYR A 183 -12.59 12.73 -9.93
CA TYR A 183 -11.50 13.08 -10.85
C TYR A 183 -11.68 12.42 -12.23
N PHE A 184 -11.97 11.13 -12.28
CA PHE A 184 -12.18 10.41 -13.54
C PHE A 184 -13.38 10.93 -14.33
N LEU A 185 -14.48 11.27 -13.65
CA LEU A 185 -15.71 11.68 -14.31
C LEU A 185 -15.69 13.14 -14.77
N ILE A 186 -15.06 14.04 -14.03
CA ILE A 186 -15.18 15.48 -14.24
C ILE A 186 -13.88 16.11 -14.73
N LYS A 187 -12.74 15.73 -14.16
CA LYS A 187 -11.48 16.42 -14.42
C LYS A 187 -10.64 15.78 -15.52
N SER A 188 -10.58 14.47 -15.56
CA SER A 188 -9.84 13.77 -16.62
C SER A 188 -10.70 13.60 -17.87
N ARG A 189 -10.15 14.06 -19.01
CA ARG A 189 -10.75 13.82 -20.34
C ARG A 189 -10.15 12.61 -21.06
N ARG A 190 -9.12 12.01 -20.48
CA ARG A 190 -8.33 10.94 -21.10
C ARG A 190 -8.72 9.55 -20.61
N PHE A 191 -9.35 9.45 -19.44
CA PHE A 191 -9.77 8.18 -18.84
C PHE A 191 -11.21 7.84 -19.21
N SER A 192 -11.53 6.55 -19.16
CA SER A 192 -12.88 6.02 -19.35
C SER A 192 -13.21 5.04 -18.23
N LEU A 193 -14.46 5.06 -17.77
CA LEU A 193 -15.04 4.05 -16.88
C LEU A 193 -16.08 3.20 -17.63
N ALA A 194 -16.23 3.39 -18.95
CA ALA A 194 -17.21 2.65 -19.73
C ALA A 194 -16.88 1.16 -19.78
N LEU A 195 -17.81 0.31 -19.37
CA LEU A 195 -17.62 -1.15 -19.33
C LEU A 195 -17.23 -1.73 -20.70
N LYS A 196 -17.73 -1.15 -21.78
CA LYS A 196 -17.35 -1.56 -23.16
C LYS A 196 -15.85 -1.38 -23.44
N ASP A 197 -15.21 -0.39 -22.82
CA ASP A 197 -13.78 -0.16 -22.97
C ASP A 197 -12.97 -1.14 -22.11
N ALA A 198 -13.52 -1.63 -21.01
CA ALA A 198 -12.90 -2.66 -20.15
C ALA A 198 -12.90 -4.04 -20.82
N LEU A 199 -13.92 -4.36 -21.60
CA LEU A 199 -14.10 -5.67 -22.27
C LEU A 199 -13.27 -5.81 -23.56
N CYS A 200 -12.30 -4.94 -23.80
CA CYS A 200 -11.57 -4.85 -25.07
C CYS A 200 -10.40 -5.84 -25.25
N GLY A 201 -10.56 -7.06 -24.73
CA GLY A 201 -9.72 -8.19 -25.08
C GLY A 201 -8.66 -8.55 -24.06
N THR A 202 -8.35 -9.85 -24.02
CA THR A 202 -7.38 -10.49 -23.11
C THR A 202 -5.97 -9.90 -23.20
N HIS A 203 -5.61 -9.32 -24.35
CA HIS A 203 -4.29 -8.73 -24.59
C HIS A 203 -3.97 -7.56 -23.61
N ILE A 204 -4.93 -6.68 -23.34
CA ILE A 204 -4.72 -5.56 -22.38
C ILE A 204 -4.59 -6.12 -20.96
N ALA A 205 -5.47 -7.06 -20.57
CA ALA A 205 -5.42 -7.72 -19.28
C ALA A 205 -4.06 -8.38 -19.03
N VAL A 206 -3.58 -9.16 -20.00
CA VAL A 206 -2.26 -9.83 -19.92
C VAL A 206 -1.13 -8.81 -19.80
N ARG A 207 -1.14 -7.74 -20.58
CA ARG A 207 -0.11 -6.69 -20.50
C ARG A 207 -0.08 -6.01 -19.12
N VAL A 208 -1.24 -5.63 -18.58
CA VAL A 208 -1.33 -4.96 -17.27
C VAL A 208 -0.89 -5.91 -16.17
N CYS A 209 -1.41 -7.13 -16.13
CA CYS A 209 -1.03 -8.12 -15.13
C CYS A 209 0.46 -8.49 -15.23
N SER A 210 0.98 -8.73 -16.42
CA SER A 210 2.39 -9.04 -16.66
C SER A 210 3.32 -7.91 -16.20
N ALA A 211 2.95 -6.65 -16.45
CA ALA A 211 3.74 -5.51 -15.99
C ALA A 211 3.68 -5.31 -14.45
N GLY A 212 2.56 -5.65 -13.83
CA GLY A 212 2.39 -5.53 -12.38
C GLY A 212 2.82 -6.76 -11.57
N PHE A 213 2.90 -7.95 -12.18
CA PHE A 213 3.23 -9.21 -11.52
C PHE A 213 4.58 -9.20 -10.78
N PRO A 214 5.66 -8.63 -11.32
CA PRO A 214 6.93 -8.52 -10.60
C PRO A 214 6.80 -7.79 -9.26
N THR A 215 5.93 -6.79 -9.17
CA THR A 215 5.70 -6.05 -7.92
C THR A 215 4.98 -6.90 -6.87
N ALA A 216 4.04 -7.74 -7.30
CA ALA A 216 3.35 -8.67 -6.42
C ALA A 216 4.32 -9.74 -5.90
N ILE A 217 5.17 -10.31 -6.77
CA ILE A 217 6.22 -11.26 -6.38
C ILE A 217 7.19 -10.60 -5.39
N PHE A 218 7.64 -9.37 -5.66
CA PHE A 218 8.53 -8.65 -4.75
C PHE A 218 7.92 -8.53 -3.35
N SER A 219 6.64 -8.17 -3.23
CA SER A 219 5.95 -8.07 -1.95
C SER A 219 5.86 -9.43 -1.24
N ALA A 220 5.57 -10.50 -1.97
CA ALA A 220 5.53 -11.85 -1.44
C ALA A 220 6.91 -12.32 -0.94
N LEU A 221 7.97 -12.08 -1.72
CA LEU A 221 9.35 -12.42 -1.34
C LEU A 221 9.83 -11.64 -0.12
N MET A 222 9.46 -10.36 0.00
CA MET A 222 9.74 -9.56 1.20
C MET A 222 9.06 -10.14 2.44
N CYS A 223 7.81 -10.60 2.32
CA CYS A 223 7.10 -11.27 3.40
C CYS A 223 7.82 -12.55 3.83
N VAL A 224 8.15 -13.43 2.88
CA VAL A 224 8.90 -14.68 3.14
C VAL A 224 10.25 -14.38 3.78
N SER A 225 10.99 -13.40 3.27
CA SER A 225 12.29 -12.99 3.82
C SER A 225 12.18 -12.57 5.28
N THR A 226 11.16 -11.79 5.62
CA THR A 226 10.93 -11.35 7.01
C THR A 226 10.60 -12.52 7.92
N ILE A 227 9.77 -13.47 7.46
CA ILE A 227 9.43 -14.68 8.23
C ILE A 227 10.70 -15.53 8.49
N VAL A 228 11.47 -15.80 7.44
CA VAL A 228 12.71 -16.60 7.55
C VAL A 228 13.71 -15.92 8.49
N LEU A 229 13.90 -14.61 8.36
CA LEU A 229 14.78 -13.85 9.24
C LEU A 229 14.34 -13.95 10.70
N ASN A 230 13.05 -13.77 10.99
CA ASN A 230 12.52 -13.90 12.34
C ASN A 230 12.70 -15.32 12.90
N LEU A 231 12.46 -16.36 12.11
CA LEU A 231 12.68 -17.75 12.51
C LEU A 231 14.14 -18.02 12.88
N ILE A 232 15.09 -17.46 12.14
CA ILE A 232 16.50 -17.57 12.45
C ILE A 232 16.85 -16.81 13.73
N LEU A 233 16.37 -15.56 13.87
CA LEU A 233 16.70 -14.72 15.02
C LEU A 233 16.13 -15.24 16.35
N VAL A 234 14.96 -15.85 16.34
CA VAL A 234 14.36 -16.48 17.53
C VAL A 234 15.29 -17.54 18.12
N THR A 235 16.09 -18.23 17.32
CA THR A 235 17.06 -19.23 17.83
C THR A 235 18.19 -18.62 18.66
N TYR A 236 18.45 -17.31 18.51
CA TYR A 236 19.44 -16.54 19.27
C TYR A 236 18.84 -15.78 20.46
N GLY A 237 17.52 -15.90 20.69
CA GLY A 237 16.80 -15.25 21.77
C GLY A 237 15.94 -14.08 21.33
N ASN A 238 15.26 -13.45 22.29
CA ASN A 238 14.31 -12.37 22.00
C ASN A 238 14.99 -11.01 21.74
N ALA A 239 16.17 -10.77 22.26
CA ALA A 239 16.87 -9.49 22.09
C ALA A 239 17.26 -9.20 20.63
N PRO A 240 17.84 -10.14 19.85
CA PRO A 240 18.08 -9.95 18.42
C PRO A 240 16.80 -9.71 17.60
N VAL A 241 15.70 -10.38 17.96
CA VAL A 241 14.40 -10.17 17.30
C VAL A 241 13.89 -8.73 17.53
N ALA A 242 14.00 -8.24 18.76
CA ALA A 242 13.64 -6.88 19.10
C ALA A 242 14.54 -5.85 18.38
N ALA A 243 15.85 -6.09 18.36
CA ALA A 243 16.82 -5.22 17.70
C ALA A 243 16.54 -5.07 16.20
N ILE A 244 16.32 -6.19 15.47
CA ILE A 244 16.02 -6.12 14.03
C ILE A 244 14.67 -5.44 13.76
N GLY A 245 13.70 -5.60 14.67
CA GLY A 245 12.42 -4.89 14.58
C GLY A 245 12.59 -3.37 14.63
N ILE A 246 13.50 -2.86 15.45
CA ILE A 246 13.84 -1.44 15.53
C ILE A 246 14.52 -0.99 14.25
N VAL A 247 15.48 -1.77 13.73
CA VAL A 247 16.17 -1.49 12.46
C VAL A 247 15.18 -1.42 11.31
N PHE A 248 14.21 -2.33 11.23
CA PHE A 248 13.17 -2.28 10.20
C PHE A 248 12.30 -1.03 10.30
N LYS A 249 11.88 -0.65 11.51
CA LYS A 249 11.09 0.58 11.73
C LYS A 249 11.89 1.83 11.30
N ALA A 250 13.16 1.92 11.67
CA ALA A 250 14.02 3.00 11.27
C ALA A 250 14.20 3.04 9.74
N ASN A 251 14.51 1.90 9.10
CA ASN A 251 14.71 1.81 7.65
C ASN A 251 13.45 2.12 6.85
N MET A 252 12.28 1.92 7.42
CA MET A 252 10.98 2.17 6.78
C MET A 252 10.85 3.61 6.26
N PHE A 253 11.30 4.61 7.03
CA PHE A 253 11.22 6.02 6.61
C PHE A 253 11.99 6.28 5.32
N ILE A 254 13.19 5.73 5.20
CA ILE A 254 14.04 5.92 4.01
C ILE A 254 13.50 5.14 2.82
N THR A 255 13.06 3.92 3.06
CA THR A 255 12.45 3.09 2.02
C THR A 255 11.23 3.78 1.42
N PHE A 256 10.36 4.39 2.23
CA PHE A 256 9.21 5.13 1.71
C PHE A 256 9.58 6.40 0.98
N LEU A 257 10.61 7.12 1.41
CA LEU A 257 11.10 8.30 0.71
C LEU A 257 11.63 7.92 -0.68
N GLN A 258 12.45 6.87 -0.78
CA GLN A 258 12.96 6.35 -2.05
C GLN A 258 11.84 5.79 -2.94
N MET A 259 10.88 5.07 -2.36
CA MET A 259 9.72 4.55 -3.08
C MET A 259 8.83 5.68 -3.60
N GLY A 260 8.69 6.76 -2.83
CA GLY A 260 8.00 7.98 -3.27
C GLY A 260 8.66 8.62 -4.47
N LEU A 261 9.99 8.74 -4.47
CA LEU A 261 10.77 9.23 -5.62
C LEU A 261 10.57 8.31 -6.85
N ALA A 262 10.74 7.00 -6.70
CA ALA A 262 10.58 6.03 -7.78
C ALA A 262 9.19 6.09 -8.40
N ASN A 263 8.14 6.08 -7.57
CA ASN A 263 6.75 6.17 -8.01
C ASN A 263 6.42 7.52 -8.66
N GLY A 264 7.07 8.60 -8.23
CA GLY A 264 6.90 9.94 -8.81
C GLY A 264 7.51 10.06 -10.21
N VAL A 265 8.62 9.38 -10.45
CA VAL A 265 9.34 9.44 -11.74
C VAL A 265 8.83 8.41 -12.76
N GLN A 266 8.21 7.33 -12.31
CA GLN A 266 7.68 6.25 -13.17
C GLN A 266 6.86 6.76 -14.38
N PRO A 267 5.93 7.72 -14.24
CA PRO A 267 5.18 8.25 -15.38
C PRO A 267 6.06 8.93 -16.42
N ILE A 268 7.12 9.62 -15.99
CA ILE A 268 8.05 10.32 -16.88
C ILE A 268 8.85 9.30 -17.71
N PHE A 269 9.29 8.20 -17.09
CA PHE A 269 9.96 7.12 -17.81
C PHE A 269 9.05 6.50 -18.88
N GLY A 270 7.82 6.11 -18.50
CA GLY A 270 6.88 5.52 -19.42
C GLY A 270 6.55 6.46 -20.59
N TYR A 271 6.29 7.73 -20.29
CA TYR A 271 6.00 8.74 -21.32
C TYR A 271 7.18 8.97 -22.27
N SER A 272 8.39 9.16 -21.74
CA SER A 272 9.58 9.38 -22.56
C SER A 272 9.90 8.17 -23.47
N TYR A 273 9.72 6.95 -22.93
CA TYR A 273 9.87 5.73 -23.71
C TYR A 273 8.84 5.64 -24.85
N GLY A 274 7.55 5.87 -24.54
CA GLY A 274 6.47 5.86 -25.55
C GLY A 274 6.61 6.95 -26.60
N ALA A 275 7.15 8.12 -26.23
CA ALA A 275 7.41 9.22 -27.15
C ALA A 275 8.70 9.02 -28.01
N GLY A 276 9.48 7.97 -27.75
CA GLY A 276 10.77 7.76 -28.42
C GLY A 276 11.87 8.77 -28.03
N ASP A 277 11.65 9.57 -26.97
CA ASP A 277 12.61 10.55 -26.48
C ASP A 277 13.64 9.89 -25.57
N ILE A 278 14.59 9.20 -26.18
CA ILE A 278 15.67 8.49 -25.49
C ILE A 278 16.55 9.43 -24.66
N LYS A 279 16.74 10.67 -25.14
CA LYS A 279 17.55 11.66 -24.40
C LYS A 279 16.88 11.99 -23.06
N ARG A 280 15.60 12.36 -23.10
CA ARG A 280 14.82 12.67 -21.88
C ARG A 280 14.73 11.46 -20.95
N PHE A 281 14.57 10.24 -21.50
CA PHE A 281 14.60 9.01 -20.70
C PHE A 281 15.92 8.88 -19.94
N THR A 282 17.05 8.97 -20.64
CA THR A 282 18.39 8.83 -20.06
C THR A 282 18.72 9.93 -19.05
N ASP A 283 18.35 11.17 -19.36
CA ASP A 283 18.58 12.30 -18.45
C ASP A 283 17.77 12.15 -17.16
N THR A 284 16.50 11.71 -17.29
CA THR A 284 15.64 11.41 -16.13
C THR A 284 16.20 10.26 -15.31
N GLU A 285 16.73 9.21 -15.96
CA GLU A 285 17.34 8.06 -15.30
C GLU A 285 18.58 8.49 -14.48
N ARG A 286 19.47 9.25 -15.09
CA ARG A 286 20.69 9.75 -14.42
C ARG A 286 20.35 10.63 -13.21
N PHE A 287 19.41 11.55 -13.40
CA PHE A 287 18.96 12.43 -12.32
C PHE A 287 18.32 11.64 -11.17
N THR A 288 17.45 10.68 -11.48
CA THR A 288 16.80 9.84 -10.46
C THR A 288 17.81 8.99 -9.69
N LYS A 289 18.78 8.38 -10.39
CA LYS A 289 19.88 7.63 -9.76
C LYS A 289 20.69 8.51 -8.82
N LEU A 290 21.02 9.73 -9.25
CA LEU A 290 21.75 10.69 -8.41
C LEU A 290 20.95 11.07 -7.17
N CYS A 291 19.65 11.39 -7.31
CA CYS A 291 18.79 11.71 -6.18
C CYS A 291 18.68 10.54 -5.19
N CYS A 292 18.46 9.32 -5.68
CA CYS A 292 18.40 8.13 -4.83
C CYS A 292 19.74 7.86 -4.12
N PHE A 293 20.87 8.07 -4.81
CA PHE A 293 22.19 7.91 -4.23
C PHE A 293 22.45 8.96 -3.12
N VAL A 294 22.14 10.22 -3.38
CA VAL A 294 22.30 11.32 -2.39
C VAL A 294 21.41 11.08 -1.18
N VAL A 295 20.15 10.70 -1.39
CA VAL A 295 19.22 10.37 -0.29
C VAL A 295 19.72 9.16 0.51
N GLY A 296 20.20 8.12 -0.17
CA GLY A 296 20.76 6.93 0.48
C GLY A 296 22.01 7.28 1.29
N LEU A 297 22.92 8.07 0.74
CA LEU A 297 24.14 8.50 1.43
C LEU A 297 23.82 9.38 2.64
N ALA A 298 22.92 10.35 2.50
CA ALA A 298 22.47 11.21 3.58
C ALA A 298 21.82 10.40 4.71
N ALA A 299 21.00 9.41 4.35
CA ALA A 299 20.36 8.50 5.29
C ALA A 299 21.38 7.64 6.04
N THR A 300 22.36 7.09 5.32
CA THR A 300 23.44 6.29 5.92
C THR A 300 24.25 7.14 6.90
N ALA A 301 24.60 8.37 6.52
CA ALA A 301 25.29 9.31 7.41
C ALA A 301 24.45 9.64 8.65
N LEU A 302 23.15 9.95 8.45
CA LEU A 302 22.23 10.23 9.54
C LEU A 302 22.16 9.06 10.54
N TYR A 303 22.00 7.83 10.05
CA TYR A 303 21.93 6.65 10.92
C TYR A 303 23.25 6.34 11.60
N PHE A 304 24.37 6.54 10.92
CA PHE A 304 25.67 6.34 11.51
C PHE A 304 25.95 7.30 12.68
N PHE A 305 25.67 8.59 12.48
CA PHE A 305 25.93 9.61 13.51
C PHE A 305 24.87 9.63 14.61
N LEU A 306 23.60 9.38 14.28
CA LEU A 306 22.48 9.43 15.22
C LEU A 306 22.01 8.04 15.70
N ARG A 307 22.82 7.00 15.52
CA ARG A 307 22.46 5.62 15.92
C ARG A 307 21.98 5.51 17.37
N LYS A 308 22.72 6.11 18.31
CA LYS A 308 22.36 6.05 19.75
C LYS A 308 21.05 6.78 20.06
N PRO A 309 20.83 8.05 19.66
CA PRO A 309 19.55 8.71 19.91
C PRO A 309 18.38 8.07 19.14
N ILE A 310 18.59 7.53 17.94
CA ILE A 310 17.52 6.84 17.19
C ILE A 310 17.09 5.56 17.90
N ILE A 311 18.03 4.73 18.36
CA ILE A 311 17.70 3.51 19.11
C ILE A 311 17.03 3.87 20.45
N GLY A 312 17.52 4.88 21.16
CA GLY A 312 16.95 5.35 22.43
C GLY A 312 15.53 5.90 22.33
N LEU A 313 15.05 6.30 21.12
CA LEU A 313 13.64 6.63 20.89
C LEU A 313 12.70 5.42 20.92
N PHE A 314 13.23 4.22 20.71
CA PHE A 314 12.45 2.99 20.63
C PHE A 314 12.61 2.08 21.84
N VAL A 315 13.76 2.11 22.52
CA VAL A 315 14.08 1.22 23.65
C VAL A 315 15.06 1.88 24.61
N ASP A 316 14.74 1.87 25.89
CA ASP A 316 15.62 2.30 26.99
C ASP A 316 16.50 1.15 27.54
N ASP A 317 16.41 -0.06 26.98
CA ASP A 317 17.16 -1.23 27.46
C ASP A 317 18.57 -1.29 26.85
N SER A 318 19.57 -1.16 27.72
CA SER A 318 21.00 -1.20 27.34
C SER A 318 21.42 -2.55 26.72
N GLY A 319 20.72 -3.65 27.02
CA GLY A 319 20.98 -4.96 26.45
C GLY A 319 20.67 -5.04 24.94
N ILE A 320 19.64 -4.34 24.49
CA ILE A 320 19.22 -4.32 23.08
C ILE A 320 20.11 -3.37 22.25
N ILE A 321 20.65 -2.32 22.89
CA ILE A 321 21.54 -1.35 22.24
C ILE A 321 22.87 -1.99 21.81
N THR A 322 23.25 -3.10 22.42
CA THR A 322 24.53 -3.79 22.16
C THR A 322 24.49 -4.69 20.93
N TYR A 323 23.30 -5.09 20.48
CA TYR A 323 23.06 -5.85 19.24
C TYR A 323 22.82 -4.91 18.06
#